data_febba1de43784b2eeffc2da6529e5a13
#
_entry.id   febba1de43784b2eeffc2da6529e5a13
#
_cell.length_a   1.000
_cell.length_b   1.000
_cell.length_c   1.000
_cell.angle_alpha   90.00
_cell.angle_beta   90.00
_cell.angle_gamma   90.00
#
_symmetry.space_group_name_H-M   'P 1'
#
loop_
_entity.id
_entity.type
_entity.pdbx_description
1 polymer ?
#
loop_
_entity_poly.entity_id
_entity_poly.type
_entity_poly.pdbx_seq_one_letter_code
_entity_poly.pdbx_strand_id
1 'polypeptide(L)'
;MECKNLYRVQEKDLDRLREILTICFKNDPLYSALIEDQETRERLMPHLFSCDVTECFETCEVYADSEELKGILIVSDESDHRHAFYNYFVSLKESLVTDGWLIHEDPSTKTFWNFMLGKDYLNSAWTAQLHQTRRLHVIYLAVDPEY
;
A
#
# COMPACT_ATOMS: atom_id res chain seq x y z
N MET A 1 4.38 -12.03 13.78
CA MET A 1 3.30 -12.11 14.80
C MET A 1 2.17 -12.97 14.24
N GLU A 2 1.67 -13.95 14.95
CA GLU A 2 0.55 -14.78 14.46
C GLU A 2 -0.75 -14.29 15.09
N CYS A 3 -1.62 -13.65 14.28
CA CYS A 3 -2.95 -13.23 14.70
C CYS A 3 -3.93 -14.42 14.59
N LYS A 4 -3.99 -15.25 15.62
CA LYS A 4 -4.75 -16.54 15.63
C LYS A 4 -6.25 -16.43 15.31
N ASN A 5 -6.84 -15.24 15.42
CA ASN A 5 -8.26 -15.02 15.22
C ASN A 5 -8.57 -14.28 13.89
N LEU A 6 -7.56 -13.99 13.07
CA LEU A 6 -7.72 -13.35 11.79
C LEU A 6 -7.42 -14.35 10.67
N TYR A 7 -8.12 -14.18 9.56
CA TYR A 7 -7.85 -14.90 8.33
C TYR A 7 -6.55 -14.41 7.71
N ARG A 8 -5.62 -15.30 7.42
CA ARG A 8 -4.41 -14.98 6.66
C ARG A 8 -4.74 -14.96 5.17
N VAL A 9 -4.63 -13.79 4.55
CA VAL A 9 -4.91 -13.60 3.12
C VAL A 9 -3.99 -14.48 2.28
N GLN A 10 -4.53 -15.14 1.27
CA GLN A 10 -3.85 -16.04 0.36
C GLN A 10 -3.77 -15.45 -1.05
N GLU A 11 -2.94 -16.03 -1.92
CA GLU A 11 -2.77 -15.58 -3.31
C GLU A 11 -4.10 -15.51 -4.08
N LYS A 12 -5.01 -16.45 -3.86
CA LYS A 12 -6.35 -16.47 -4.48
C LYS A 12 -7.21 -15.25 -4.14
N ASP A 13 -6.90 -14.55 -3.04
CA ASP A 13 -7.69 -13.44 -2.50
C ASP A 13 -7.19 -12.07 -2.99
N LEU A 14 -6.07 -12.03 -3.72
CA LEU A 14 -5.39 -10.76 -4.07
C LEU A 14 -6.26 -9.84 -4.93
N ASP A 15 -7.08 -10.39 -5.83
CA ASP A 15 -7.96 -9.55 -6.65
C ASP A 15 -9.03 -8.86 -5.80
N ARG A 16 -9.61 -9.58 -4.83
CA ARG A 16 -10.56 -8.99 -3.88
C ARG A 16 -9.88 -7.96 -2.97
N LEU A 17 -8.67 -8.24 -2.53
CA LEU A 17 -7.89 -7.30 -1.71
C LEU A 17 -7.61 -5.99 -2.46
N ARG A 18 -7.23 -6.04 -3.73
CA ARG A 18 -7.03 -4.87 -4.60
C ARG A 18 -8.31 -4.05 -4.75
N GLU A 19 -9.42 -4.73 -4.99
CA GLU A 19 -10.74 -4.11 -5.12
C GLU A 19 -11.13 -3.35 -3.84
N ILE A 20 -11.06 -4.01 -2.67
CA ILE A 20 -11.42 -3.41 -1.38
C ILE A 20 -10.56 -2.18 -1.08
N LEU A 21 -9.25 -2.28 -1.22
CA LEU A 21 -8.37 -1.14 -0.97
C LEU A 21 -8.68 0.02 -1.93
N THR A 22 -8.91 -0.27 -3.22
CA THR A 22 -9.29 0.75 -4.20
C THR A 22 -10.58 1.47 -3.80
N ILE A 23 -11.60 0.73 -3.36
CA ILE A 23 -12.88 1.29 -2.92
C ILE A 23 -12.72 2.11 -1.64
N CYS A 24 -12.03 1.57 -0.64
CA CYS A 24 -11.85 2.23 0.65
C CYS A 24 -11.08 3.55 0.55
N PHE A 25 -10.07 3.61 -0.32
CA PHE A 25 -9.20 4.78 -0.46
C PHE A 25 -9.55 5.70 -1.65
N LYS A 26 -10.60 5.41 -2.41
CA LYS A 26 -11.03 6.21 -3.56
C LYS A 26 -11.16 7.71 -3.26
N ASN A 27 -11.68 8.05 -2.09
CA ASN A 27 -11.91 9.42 -1.65
C ASN A 27 -10.99 9.84 -0.49
N ASP A 28 -9.90 9.12 -0.27
CA ASP A 28 -8.94 9.44 0.77
C ASP A 28 -8.28 10.81 0.50
N PRO A 29 -8.20 11.69 1.51
CA PRO A 29 -7.62 13.02 1.34
C PRO A 29 -6.18 13.02 0.84
N LEU A 30 -5.36 12.04 1.21
CA LEU A 30 -3.99 11.93 0.75
C LEU A 30 -3.93 11.71 -0.77
N TYR A 31 -4.67 10.70 -1.27
CA TYR A 31 -4.69 10.43 -2.71
C TYR A 31 -5.35 11.56 -3.49
N SER A 32 -6.34 12.24 -2.91
CA SER A 32 -6.95 13.43 -3.53
C SER A 32 -5.98 14.61 -3.63
N ALA A 33 -5.06 14.75 -2.68
CA ALA A 33 -4.01 15.76 -2.72
C ALA A 33 -2.88 15.40 -3.69
N LEU A 34 -2.51 14.11 -3.78
CA LEU A 34 -1.44 13.63 -4.66
C LEU A 34 -1.88 13.58 -6.13
N ILE A 35 -3.14 13.24 -6.39
CA ILE A 35 -3.75 13.11 -7.71
C ILE A 35 -4.96 14.05 -7.77
N GLU A 36 -4.71 15.31 -8.11
CA GLU A 36 -5.73 16.37 -8.06
C GLU A 36 -6.88 16.13 -9.06
N ASP A 37 -6.56 15.66 -10.26
CA ASP A 37 -7.56 15.34 -11.29
C ASP A 37 -8.31 14.05 -10.95
N GLN A 38 -9.63 14.14 -10.83
CA GLN A 38 -10.49 13.02 -10.43
C GLN A 38 -10.47 11.88 -11.45
N GLU A 39 -10.51 12.20 -12.75
CA GLU A 39 -10.53 11.15 -13.79
C GLU A 39 -9.20 10.38 -13.81
N THR A 40 -8.09 11.10 -13.71
CA THR A 40 -6.76 10.49 -13.58
C THR A 40 -6.68 9.62 -12.32
N ARG A 41 -7.22 10.10 -11.19
CA ARG A 41 -7.26 9.33 -9.94
C ARG A 41 -8.06 8.03 -10.09
N GLU A 42 -9.23 8.08 -10.70
CA GLU A 42 -10.08 6.89 -10.91
C GLU A 42 -9.39 5.84 -11.80
N ARG A 43 -8.60 6.26 -12.79
CA ARG A 43 -7.83 5.33 -13.64
C ARG A 43 -6.59 4.80 -12.93
N LEU A 44 -5.90 5.64 -12.16
CA LEU A 44 -4.59 5.33 -11.57
C LEU A 44 -4.69 4.48 -10.29
N MET A 45 -5.69 4.74 -9.43
CA MET A 45 -5.82 4.06 -8.13
C MET A 45 -5.80 2.53 -8.21
N PRO A 46 -6.50 1.86 -9.15
CA PRO A 46 -6.43 0.40 -9.26
C PRO A 46 -5.01 -0.12 -9.57
N HIS A 47 -4.22 0.63 -10.35
CA HIS A 47 -2.84 0.27 -10.66
C HIS A 47 -1.92 0.46 -9.46
N LEU A 48 -2.09 1.56 -8.71
CA LEU A 48 -1.34 1.80 -7.48
C LEU A 48 -1.59 0.69 -6.46
N PHE A 49 -2.85 0.35 -6.19
CA PHE A 49 -3.17 -0.74 -5.26
C PHE A 49 -2.79 -2.12 -5.80
N SER A 50 -2.70 -2.31 -7.11
CA SER A 50 -2.13 -3.55 -7.65
C SER A 50 -0.65 -3.69 -7.31
N CYS A 51 0.13 -2.63 -7.42
CA CYS A 51 1.54 -2.61 -7.03
C CYS A 51 1.70 -2.78 -5.51
N ASP A 52 0.98 -1.98 -4.73
CA ASP A 52 1.05 -2.02 -3.26
C ASP A 52 0.65 -3.38 -2.69
N VAL A 53 -0.43 -3.98 -3.20
CA VAL A 53 -0.88 -5.31 -2.78
C VAL A 53 0.15 -6.38 -3.12
N THR A 54 0.76 -6.31 -4.30
CA THR A 54 1.82 -7.26 -4.70
C THR A 54 3.03 -7.12 -3.77
N GLU A 55 3.48 -5.90 -3.51
CA GLU A 55 4.58 -5.64 -2.60
C GLU A 55 4.25 -6.11 -1.17
N CYS A 56 3.10 -5.73 -0.63
CA CYS A 56 2.69 -6.08 0.72
C CYS A 56 2.48 -7.59 0.90
N PHE A 57 1.95 -8.28 -0.09
CA PHE A 57 1.76 -9.73 -0.02
C PHE A 57 3.10 -10.48 0.09
N GLU A 58 4.12 -9.99 -0.61
CA GLU A 58 5.46 -10.58 -0.62
C GLU A 58 6.31 -10.19 0.60
N THR A 59 6.10 -9.00 1.17
CA THR A 59 7.01 -8.40 2.14
C THR A 59 6.39 -8.18 3.52
N CYS A 60 5.06 -8.20 3.64
CA CYS A 60 4.30 -7.89 4.85
C CYS A 60 3.46 -9.07 5.32
N GLU A 61 2.79 -8.89 6.45
CA GLU A 61 1.75 -9.78 6.91
C GLU A 61 0.37 -9.20 6.58
N VAL A 62 -0.42 -9.95 5.80
CA VAL A 62 -1.74 -9.52 5.33
C VAL A 62 -2.81 -10.37 5.98
N TYR A 63 -3.68 -9.73 6.74
CA TYR A 63 -4.78 -10.34 7.46
C TYR A 63 -6.13 -9.74 7.06
N ALA A 64 -7.18 -10.51 7.23
CA ALA A 64 -8.56 -10.08 7.11
C ALA A 64 -9.41 -10.58 8.28
N ASP A 65 -10.59 -10.00 8.45
CA ASP A 65 -11.57 -10.46 9.43
C ASP A 65 -12.07 -11.88 9.11
N SER A 66 -12.21 -12.20 7.83
CA SER A 66 -12.72 -13.48 7.32
C SER A 66 -12.27 -13.70 5.86
N GLU A 67 -12.67 -14.84 5.27
CA GLU A 67 -12.45 -15.11 3.84
C GLU A 67 -13.24 -14.16 2.91
N GLU A 68 -14.20 -13.40 3.44
CA GLU A 68 -14.95 -12.40 2.68
C GLU A 68 -14.18 -11.09 2.51
N LEU A 69 -13.06 -10.90 3.26
CA LEU A 69 -12.18 -9.73 3.22
C LEU A 69 -12.93 -8.39 3.44
N LYS A 70 -13.85 -8.34 4.40
CA LYS A 70 -14.57 -7.10 4.72
C LYS A 70 -13.76 -6.14 5.58
N GLY A 71 -12.89 -6.68 6.43
CA GLY A 71 -11.91 -5.92 7.20
C GLY A 71 -10.50 -6.37 6.84
N ILE A 72 -9.61 -5.43 6.54
CA ILE A 72 -8.23 -5.69 6.09
C ILE A 72 -7.25 -5.05 7.05
N LEU A 73 -6.21 -5.80 7.41
CA LEU A 73 -5.07 -5.31 8.18
C LEU A 73 -3.77 -5.77 7.50
N ILE A 74 -2.97 -4.81 7.07
CA ILE A 74 -1.63 -5.06 6.52
C ILE A 74 -0.59 -4.47 7.47
N VAL A 75 0.34 -5.31 7.93
CA VAL A 75 1.38 -4.94 8.88
C VAL A 75 2.75 -5.37 8.40
N SER A 76 3.73 -4.51 8.63
CA SER A 76 5.15 -4.79 8.42
C SER A 76 5.85 -4.92 9.77
N ASP A 77 6.63 -5.99 9.95
CA ASP A 77 7.52 -6.15 11.09
C ASP A 77 8.92 -5.69 10.71
N GLU A 78 9.22 -4.44 11.05
CA GLU A 78 10.54 -3.84 10.76
C GLU A 78 11.69 -4.49 11.56
N SER A 79 11.39 -5.34 12.54
CA SER A 79 12.42 -6.07 13.30
C SER A 79 12.89 -7.34 12.59
N ASP A 80 12.16 -7.81 11.57
CA ASP A 80 12.51 -9.01 10.82
C ASP A 80 13.36 -8.71 9.59
N HIS A 81 14.67 -8.84 9.75
CA HIS A 81 15.64 -8.61 8.68
C HIS A 81 16.00 -9.87 7.86
N ARG A 82 15.32 -11.00 8.09
CA ARG A 82 15.70 -12.28 7.46
C ARG A 82 15.65 -12.26 5.94
N HIS A 83 14.79 -11.45 5.37
CA HIS A 83 14.58 -11.31 3.93
C HIS A 83 14.82 -9.88 3.42
N ALA A 84 15.59 -9.07 4.14
CA ALA A 84 15.79 -7.65 3.83
C ALA A 84 16.23 -7.39 2.38
N PHE A 85 17.11 -8.24 1.84
CA PHE A 85 17.59 -8.11 0.47
C PHE A 85 16.50 -8.44 -0.57
N TYR A 86 15.74 -9.51 -0.34
CA TYR A 86 14.60 -9.87 -1.18
C TYR A 86 13.52 -8.79 -1.14
N ASN A 87 13.14 -8.33 0.04
CA ASN A 87 12.16 -7.27 0.23
C ASN A 87 12.58 -5.99 -0.50
N TYR A 88 13.86 -5.63 -0.43
CA TYR A 88 14.39 -4.48 -1.17
C TYR A 88 14.18 -4.60 -2.68
N PHE A 89 14.44 -5.77 -3.26
CA PHE A 89 14.21 -6.00 -4.69
C PHE A 89 12.74 -5.94 -5.08
N VAL A 90 11.85 -6.52 -4.26
CA VAL A 90 10.39 -6.46 -4.50
C VAL A 90 9.94 -5.00 -4.47
N SER A 91 10.30 -4.25 -3.43
CA SER A 91 9.95 -2.83 -3.31
C SER A 91 10.49 -1.99 -4.46
N LEU A 92 11.72 -2.23 -4.89
CA LEU A 92 12.32 -1.53 -6.03
C LEU A 92 11.56 -1.82 -7.32
N LYS A 93 11.23 -3.09 -7.59
CA LYS A 93 10.46 -3.50 -8.77
C LYS A 93 9.10 -2.83 -8.79
N GLU A 94 8.33 -2.94 -7.70
CA GLU A 94 6.98 -2.37 -7.64
C GLU A 94 7.00 -0.84 -7.68
N SER A 95 8.02 -0.20 -7.11
CA SER A 95 8.23 1.26 -7.23
C SER A 95 8.43 1.68 -8.69
N LEU A 96 9.25 0.95 -9.46
CA LEU A 96 9.45 1.25 -10.89
C LEU A 96 8.18 1.05 -11.72
N VAL A 97 7.38 0.03 -11.40
CA VAL A 97 6.08 -0.19 -12.06
C VAL A 97 5.10 0.94 -11.72
N THR A 98 5.05 1.34 -10.45
CA THR A 98 4.24 2.49 -9.98
C THR A 98 4.62 3.77 -10.71
N ASP A 99 5.91 4.09 -10.77
CA ASP A 99 6.43 5.28 -11.48
C ASP A 99 6.05 5.26 -12.97
N GLY A 100 6.09 4.09 -13.60
CA GLY A 100 5.63 3.89 -14.97
C GLY A 100 4.15 4.23 -15.15
N TRP A 101 3.28 3.78 -14.24
CA TRP A 101 1.86 4.10 -14.26
C TRP A 101 1.58 5.59 -14.02
N LEU A 102 2.29 6.22 -13.06
CA LEU A 102 2.16 7.65 -12.76
C LEU A 102 2.44 8.50 -14.00
N ILE A 103 3.49 8.18 -14.75
CA ILE A 103 3.86 8.89 -15.98
C ILE A 103 2.90 8.57 -17.13
N HIS A 104 2.45 7.31 -17.22
CA HIS A 104 1.53 6.88 -18.28
C HIS A 104 0.17 7.57 -18.17
N GLU A 105 -0.40 7.63 -16.97
CA GLU A 105 -1.74 8.21 -16.73
C GLU A 105 -1.73 9.74 -16.64
N ASP A 106 -0.60 10.33 -16.24
CA ASP A 106 -0.39 11.79 -16.26
C ASP A 106 0.91 12.17 -16.98
N PRO A 107 0.88 12.31 -18.32
CA PRO A 107 2.06 12.69 -19.11
C PRO A 107 2.64 14.08 -18.75
N SER A 108 1.91 14.92 -18.01
CA SER A 108 2.44 16.19 -17.49
C SER A 108 3.50 15.98 -16.39
N THR A 109 3.60 14.75 -15.89
CA THR A 109 4.47 14.34 -14.77
C THR A 109 4.16 15.03 -13.44
N LYS A 110 3.10 15.83 -13.34
CA LYS A 110 2.73 16.52 -12.10
C LYS A 110 2.43 15.52 -10.97
N THR A 111 1.62 14.52 -11.26
CA THR A 111 1.27 13.45 -10.30
C THR A 111 2.52 12.70 -9.85
N PHE A 112 3.42 12.36 -10.77
CA PHE A 112 4.70 11.72 -10.44
C PHE A 112 5.50 12.56 -9.42
N TRP A 113 5.67 13.85 -9.66
CA TRP A 113 6.39 14.72 -8.73
C TRP A 113 5.68 14.89 -7.39
N ASN A 114 4.34 14.96 -7.38
CA ASN A 114 3.56 14.99 -6.14
C ASN A 114 3.82 13.73 -5.29
N PHE A 115 3.85 12.55 -5.92
CA PHE A 115 4.15 11.29 -5.22
C PHE A 115 5.59 11.27 -4.68
N MET A 116 6.57 11.68 -5.45
CA MET A 116 7.97 11.72 -5.03
C MET A 116 8.15 12.63 -3.79
N LEU A 117 7.61 13.86 -3.86
CA LEU A 117 7.67 14.81 -2.74
C LEU A 117 6.87 14.34 -1.52
N GLY A 118 5.69 13.76 -1.74
CA GLY A 118 4.84 13.20 -0.68
C GLY A 118 5.51 12.02 0.02
N LYS A 119 6.15 11.14 -0.72
CA LYS A 119 6.90 10.00 -0.17
C LYS A 119 8.06 10.46 0.72
N ASP A 120 8.83 11.44 0.28
CA ASP A 120 9.93 12.03 1.05
C ASP A 120 9.42 12.69 2.34
N TYR A 121 8.32 13.43 2.27
CA TYR A 121 7.71 14.07 3.43
C TYR A 121 7.24 13.04 4.46
N LEU A 122 6.51 12.02 4.03
CA LEU A 122 6.00 10.96 4.91
C LEU A 122 7.16 10.17 5.53
N ASN A 123 8.16 9.79 4.73
CA ASN A 123 9.33 9.07 5.23
C ASN A 123 10.12 9.90 6.25
N SER A 124 10.30 11.20 6.03
CA SER A 124 11.00 12.08 6.97
C SER A 124 10.28 12.19 8.31
N ALA A 125 8.96 12.24 8.31
CA ALA A 125 8.15 12.27 9.52
C ALA A 125 8.30 10.99 10.36
N TRP A 126 8.47 9.83 9.73
CA TRP A 126 8.68 8.54 10.38
C TRP A 126 10.10 8.37 10.90
N THR A 127 11.11 8.73 10.11
CA THR A 127 12.53 8.58 10.46
C THR A 127 12.97 9.53 11.58
N ALA A 128 12.27 10.65 11.78
CA ALA A 128 12.53 11.56 12.90
C ALA A 128 12.29 10.93 14.29
N GLN A 129 11.63 9.76 14.35
CA GLN A 129 11.36 9.02 15.60
C GLN A 129 12.42 7.93 15.85
N LEU A 130 13.68 8.29 15.88
CA LEU A 130 14.85 7.40 15.90
C LEU A 130 15.00 6.46 17.11
N HIS A 131 14.16 6.56 18.13
CA HIS A 131 14.32 5.76 19.36
C HIS A 131 13.54 4.43 19.42
N GLN A 132 12.83 4.09 18.35
CA GLN A 132 12.03 2.86 18.30
C GLN A 132 12.68 1.83 17.39
N THR A 133 13.46 0.94 17.96
CA THR A 133 14.20 -0.12 17.22
C THR A 133 13.39 -1.39 16.94
N ARG A 134 12.18 -1.50 17.52
CA ARG A 134 11.26 -2.63 17.29
C ARG A 134 9.87 -2.07 17.08
N ARG A 135 9.42 -2.01 15.81
CA ARG A 135 8.11 -1.49 15.43
C ARG A 135 7.34 -2.51 14.62
N LEU A 136 6.07 -2.64 14.94
CA LEU A 136 5.08 -3.17 14.03
C LEU A 136 4.43 -1.96 13.35
N HIS A 137 4.59 -1.87 12.04
CA HIS A 137 4.04 -0.77 11.27
C HIS A 137 2.74 -1.21 10.60
N VAL A 138 1.64 -0.52 10.89
CA VAL A 138 0.37 -0.71 10.18
C VAL A 138 0.46 0.05 8.85
N ILE A 139 0.50 -0.68 7.76
CA ILE A 139 0.56 -0.11 6.39
C ILE A 139 -0.85 0.28 5.95
N TYR A 140 -1.80 -0.67 6.06
CA TYR A 140 -3.19 -0.44 5.73
C TYR A 140 -4.11 -1.02 6.81
N LEU A 141 -5.13 -0.24 7.15
CA LEU A 141 -6.30 -0.69 7.90
C LEU A 141 -7.53 -0.20 7.12
N ALA A 142 -8.31 -1.12 6.63
CA ALA A 142 -9.47 -0.80 5.79
C ALA A 142 -10.68 -1.66 6.18
N VAL A 143 -11.86 -1.10 6.04
CA VAL A 143 -13.13 -1.80 6.21
C VAL A 143 -14.00 -1.49 4.99
N ASP A 144 -14.61 -2.52 4.41
CA ASP A 144 -15.53 -2.37 3.29
C ASP A 144 -16.63 -1.36 3.67
N PRO A 145 -16.84 -0.28 2.91
CA PRO A 145 -17.83 0.74 3.24
C PRO A 145 -19.28 0.24 3.19
N GLU A 146 -19.51 -0.93 2.58
CA GLU A 146 -20.82 -1.59 2.54
C GLU A 146 -21.05 -2.55 3.73
N TYR A 147 -20.08 -2.71 4.62
CA TYR A 147 -20.13 -3.55 5.83
C TYR A 147 -20.49 -2.68 7.05
#